data_7655a1bae204e6447f7b8f0f9a4dc920
#
_entry.id   7655a1bae204e6447f7b8f0f9a4dc920
#
_cell.length_a   1.000
_cell.length_b   1.000
_cell.length_c   1.000
_cell.angle_alpha   90.00
_cell.angle_beta   90.00
_cell.angle_gamma   90.00
#
_symmetry.space_group_name_H-M   'P 1'
#
loop_
_entity.id
_entity.type
_entity.pdbx_description
1 polymer ?
#
loop_
_entity_poly.entity_id
_entity_poly.type
_entity_poly.pdbx_seq_one_letter_code
_entity_poly.pdbx_strand_id
1 'polypeptide(L)'
;MQTDGTGWALWASGLVLAEIADPAERAEAAERLLPLVQRSARYAISLVALDGLPPASPDYWEVPEDTLTLGTVAPLVAGLQQASVVLDLAGDDALARSAFDASIRSKVAVIRAFGATGFARYAVGGHADAASAFLLPPFLTSAVPGVEEAWRASATTMVRPANGLAPGAGWRDDGVSWTPQTSLYAWVAAENGDTAQADSWLTVLDSHRTASGSLPEKVLADGSPAAVAPLAWSAACVLLALHALDGAAAGTGAGGRAG
;
A
#
# COMPACT_ATOMS: atom_id res chain seq x y z
N MET A 1 15.31 1.30 13.95
CA MET A 1 13.88 1.46 14.24
C MET A 1 13.18 1.49 12.88
N GLN A 2 12.11 0.74 12.69
CA GLN A 2 11.32 0.74 11.46
C GLN A 2 10.31 1.90 11.51
N THR A 3 10.22 2.71 10.46
CA THR A 3 9.44 3.96 10.46
C THR A 3 8.17 3.92 9.59
N ASP A 4 8.11 3.04 8.58
CA ASP A 4 6.94 2.84 7.71
C ASP A 4 5.67 2.48 8.47
N GLY A 5 5.78 1.73 9.58
CA GLY A 5 4.66 1.39 10.45
C GLY A 5 3.89 2.60 10.98
N THR A 6 4.57 3.73 11.17
CA THR A 6 3.89 4.99 11.54
C THR A 6 2.98 5.48 10.40
N GLY A 7 3.46 5.40 9.16
CA GLY A 7 2.66 5.73 7.98
C GLY A 7 1.43 4.82 7.86
N TRP A 8 1.61 3.53 8.05
CA TRP A 8 0.51 2.54 7.99
C TRP A 8 -0.56 2.79 9.05
N ALA A 9 -0.16 3.11 10.29
CA ALA A 9 -1.12 3.41 11.36
C ALA A 9 -1.96 4.66 11.06
N LEU A 10 -1.34 5.71 10.50
CA LEU A 10 -2.03 6.92 10.09
C LEU A 10 -2.96 6.67 8.89
N TRP A 11 -2.47 5.95 7.89
CA TRP A 11 -3.26 5.60 6.70
C TRP A 11 -4.50 4.77 7.06
N ALA A 12 -4.33 3.71 7.86
CA ALA A 12 -5.43 2.86 8.29
C ALA A 12 -6.48 3.64 9.12
N SER A 13 -6.04 4.59 9.96
CA SER A 13 -6.95 5.44 10.73
C SER A 13 -7.89 6.24 9.81
N GLY A 14 -7.37 6.82 8.73
CA GLY A 14 -8.19 7.55 7.76
C GLY A 14 -9.18 6.66 7.02
N LEU A 15 -8.74 5.46 6.57
CA LEU A 15 -9.61 4.53 5.86
C LEU A 15 -10.76 4.03 6.74
N VAL A 16 -10.47 3.63 7.98
CA VAL A 16 -11.52 3.19 8.91
C VAL A 16 -12.57 4.27 9.13
N LEU A 17 -12.16 5.53 9.24
CA LEU A 17 -13.11 6.64 9.39
C LEU A 17 -13.93 6.90 8.13
N ALA A 18 -13.36 6.67 6.95
CA ALA A 18 -14.07 6.85 5.69
C ALA A 18 -15.24 5.86 5.52
N GLU A 19 -15.14 4.66 6.11
CA GLU A 19 -16.18 3.63 6.09
C GLU A 19 -17.36 3.92 7.04
N ILE A 20 -17.20 4.85 7.99
CA ILE A 20 -18.29 5.22 8.91
C ILE A 20 -19.24 6.18 8.18
N ALA A 21 -20.44 5.72 7.86
CA ALA A 21 -21.40 6.48 7.09
C ALA A 21 -22.00 7.66 7.88
N ASP A 22 -22.31 7.47 9.16
CA ASP A 22 -22.88 8.51 10.01
C ASP A 22 -21.82 9.57 10.38
N PRO A 23 -22.07 10.86 10.08
CA PRO A 23 -21.09 11.92 10.36
C PRO A 23 -20.79 12.12 11.85
N ALA A 24 -21.77 11.90 12.74
CA ALA A 24 -21.58 12.08 14.18
C ALA A 24 -20.74 10.91 14.75
N GLU A 25 -21.03 9.68 14.34
CA GLU A 25 -20.22 8.51 14.72
C GLU A 25 -18.79 8.63 14.18
N ARG A 26 -18.64 9.14 12.95
CA ARG A 26 -17.31 9.40 12.35
C ARG A 26 -16.52 10.42 13.14
N ALA A 27 -17.15 11.53 13.57
CA ALA A 27 -16.50 12.55 14.38
C ALA A 27 -16.09 12.00 15.76
N GLU A 28 -16.96 11.25 16.44
CA GLU A 28 -16.63 10.58 17.71
C GLU A 28 -15.46 9.59 17.54
N ALA A 29 -15.45 8.81 16.48
CA ALA A 29 -14.36 7.90 16.18
C ALA A 29 -13.04 8.64 15.91
N ALA A 30 -13.08 9.80 15.21
CA ALA A 30 -11.92 10.65 14.99
C ALA A 30 -11.37 11.20 16.32
N GLU A 31 -12.22 11.67 17.22
CA GLU A 31 -11.81 12.11 18.55
C GLU A 31 -11.13 10.99 19.36
N ARG A 32 -11.64 9.77 19.28
CA ARG A 32 -11.05 8.60 19.96
C ARG A 32 -9.67 8.24 19.40
N LEU A 33 -9.44 8.42 18.09
CA LEU A 33 -8.16 8.18 17.44
C LEU A 33 -7.18 9.35 17.58
N LEU A 34 -7.66 10.53 17.95
CA LEU A 34 -6.88 11.77 17.97
C LEU A 34 -5.54 11.66 18.72
N PRO A 35 -5.43 11.06 19.93
CA PRO A 35 -4.15 10.96 20.63
C PRO A 35 -3.10 10.12 19.87
N LEU A 36 -3.53 9.07 19.16
CA LEU A 36 -2.68 8.26 18.31
C LEU A 36 -2.23 9.06 17.10
N VAL A 37 -3.20 9.65 16.38
CA VAL A 37 -2.94 10.36 15.12
C VAL A 37 -2.06 11.58 15.33
N GLN A 38 -2.33 12.40 16.37
CA GLN A 38 -1.50 13.56 16.69
C GLN A 38 -0.03 13.18 16.96
N ARG A 39 0.19 12.14 17.77
CA ARG A 39 1.54 11.68 18.11
C ARG A 39 2.28 11.15 16.89
N SER A 40 1.62 10.28 16.12
CA SER A 40 2.17 9.67 14.91
C SER A 40 2.41 10.70 13.81
N ALA A 41 1.47 11.66 13.60
CA ALA A 41 1.63 12.72 12.62
C ALA A 41 2.81 13.66 12.95
N ARG A 42 2.95 14.10 14.21
CA ARG A 42 4.10 14.93 14.62
C ARG A 42 5.42 14.18 14.38
N TYR A 43 5.46 12.90 14.68
CA TYR A 43 6.65 12.08 14.43
C TYR A 43 6.92 11.93 12.92
N ALA A 44 5.93 11.56 12.10
CA ALA A 44 6.09 11.46 10.66
C ALA A 44 6.51 12.79 10.02
N ILE A 45 5.91 13.92 10.43
CA ILE A 45 6.31 15.27 9.99
C ILE A 45 7.80 15.53 10.32
N SER A 46 8.25 15.15 11.52
CA SER A 46 9.66 15.35 11.92
C SER A 46 10.65 14.53 11.09
N LEU A 47 10.25 13.35 10.61
CA LEU A 47 11.08 12.51 9.75
C LEU A 47 11.32 13.12 8.36
N VAL A 48 10.33 13.86 7.82
CA VAL A 48 10.38 14.44 6.46
C VAL A 48 10.59 15.97 6.46
N ALA A 49 11.12 16.52 7.56
CA ALA A 49 11.12 17.95 7.81
C ALA A 49 12.00 18.77 6.86
N LEU A 50 13.18 18.25 6.46
CA LEU A 50 14.19 19.03 5.73
C LEU A 50 13.93 19.04 4.23
N ASP A 51 13.98 17.89 3.59
CA ASP A 51 13.94 17.73 2.14
C ASP A 51 12.73 16.93 1.62
N GLY A 52 11.86 16.51 2.54
CA GLY A 52 10.67 15.70 2.25
C GLY A 52 10.94 14.20 2.28
N LEU A 53 12.17 13.75 2.53
CA LEU A 53 12.53 12.34 2.62
C LEU A 53 12.90 11.97 4.08
N PRO A 54 12.46 10.81 4.58
CA PRO A 54 12.89 10.33 5.88
C PRO A 54 14.31 9.74 5.81
N PRO A 55 14.98 9.56 6.95
CA PRO A 55 16.23 8.79 7.00
C PRO A 55 15.97 7.33 6.62
N ALA A 56 17.05 6.63 6.22
CA ALA A 56 16.99 5.19 5.96
C ALA A 56 16.50 4.43 7.20
N SER A 57 15.63 3.45 6.97
CA SER A 57 15.15 2.51 7.99
C SER A 57 14.75 1.21 7.32
N PRO A 58 14.69 0.08 8.05
CA PRO A 58 13.99 -1.12 7.60
C PRO A 58 12.56 -0.79 7.18
N ASP A 59 12.06 -1.53 6.21
CA ASP A 59 10.70 -1.46 5.71
C ASP A 59 10.04 -2.86 5.76
N TYR A 60 8.97 -3.07 5.01
CA TYR A 60 8.22 -4.33 4.94
C TYR A 60 9.06 -5.56 4.48
N TRP A 61 10.28 -5.38 4.00
CA TRP A 61 11.21 -6.48 3.77
C TRP A 61 11.82 -7.02 5.06
N GLU A 62 11.76 -6.25 6.17
CA GLU A 62 12.27 -6.60 7.51
C GLU A 62 13.77 -6.96 7.51
N VAL A 63 14.53 -6.31 6.66
CA VAL A 63 15.99 -6.43 6.59
C VAL A 63 16.66 -5.12 7.02
N PRO A 64 17.89 -5.18 7.53
CA PRO A 64 18.65 -3.95 7.81
C PRO A 64 18.83 -3.12 6.54
N GLU A 65 18.61 -1.81 6.65
CA GLU A 65 18.77 -0.85 5.56
C GLU A 65 19.59 0.35 6.00
N ASP A 66 20.56 0.73 5.20
CA ASP A 66 21.39 1.92 5.34
C ASP A 66 21.11 2.97 4.24
N THR A 67 20.29 2.61 3.29
CA THR A 67 19.84 3.44 2.16
C THR A 67 18.33 3.58 2.21
N LEU A 68 17.82 4.79 1.92
CA LEU A 68 16.38 5.02 1.90
C LEU A 68 15.71 4.20 0.80
N THR A 69 14.68 3.44 1.19
CA THR A 69 13.85 2.66 0.28
C THR A 69 12.53 3.36 -0.04
N LEU A 70 11.95 3.03 -1.19
CA LEU A 70 10.58 3.43 -1.51
C LEU A 70 9.58 2.87 -0.49
N GLY A 71 9.82 1.65 0.00
CA GLY A 71 9.01 0.98 1.02
C GLY A 71 8.98 1.70 2.37
N THR A 72 9.99 2.52 2.68
CA THR A 72 10.00 3.38 3.86
C THR A 72 9.21 4.67 3.64
N VAL A 73 9.42 5.36 2.51
CA VAL A 73 8.87 6.71 2.32
C VAL A 73 7.41 6.70 1.84
N ALA A 74 7.01 5.77 0.98
CA ALA A 74 5.65 5.76 0.41
C ALA A 74 4.55 5.62 1.47
N PRO A 75 4.66 4.74 2.48
CA PRO A 75 3.69 4.68 3.58
C PRO A 75 3.60 5.98 4.39
N LEU A 76 4.71 6.71 4.57
CA LEU A 76 4.69 8.00 5.27
C LEU A 76 3.93 9.07 4.46
N VAL A 77 4.07 9.09 3.13
CA VAL A 77 3.29 9.98 2.26
C VAL A 77 1.79 9.69 2.39
N ALA A 78 1.40 8.42 2.28
CA ALA A 78 0.01 7.97 2.41
C ALA A 78 -0.54 8.28 3.80
N GLY A 79 0.22 7.96 4.84
CA GLY A 79 -0.18 8.20 6.23
C GLY A 79 -0.33 9.68 6.57
N LEU A 80 0.57 10.54 6.11
CA LEU A 80 0.47 11.99 6.32
C LEU A 80 -0.75 12.59 5.59
N GLN A 81 -1.09 12.10 4.40
CA GLN A 81 -2.29 12.50 3.69
C GLN A 81 -3.54 12.15 4.49
N GLN A 82 -3.65 10.92 4.99
CA GLN A 82 -4.80 10.50 5.79
C GLN A 82 -4.83 11.16 7.18
N ALA A 83 -3.67 11.40 7.79
CA ALA A 83 -3.58 12.13 9.05
C ALA A 83 -4.18 13.53 8.93
N SER A 84 -3.97 14.22 7.79
CA SER A 84 -4.56 15.55 7.59
C SER A 84 -6.09 15.51 7.63
N VAL A 85 -6.71 14.47 7.06
CA VAL A 85 -8.17 14.28 7.07
C VAL A 85 -8.69 14.00 8.48
N VAL A 86 -8.03 13.09 9.21
CA VAL A 86 -8.46 12.72 10.57
C VAL A 86 -8.33 13.89 11.53
N LEU A 87 -7.24 14.66 11.42
CA LEU A 87 -6.98 15.84 12.26
C LEU A 87 -7.98 16.97 11.99
N ASP A 88 -8.35 17.19 10.73
CA ASP A 88 -9.36 18.15 10.32
C ASP A 88 -10.73 17.77 10.90
N LEU A 89 -11.14 16.51 10.76
CA LEU A 89 -12.38 15.97 11.35
C LEU A 89 -12.43 16.14 12.87
N ALA A 90 -11.29 16.06 13.55
CA ALA A 90 -11.17 16.20 15.00
C ALA A 90 -10.89 17.65 15.45
N GLY A 91 -10.87 18.63 14.52
CA GLY A 91 -10.71 20.06 14.81
C GLY A 91 -9.29 20.51 15.13
N ASP A 92 -8.24 19.71 14.85
CA ASP A 92 -6.82 20.13 14.96
C ASP A 92 -6.30 20.68 13.62
N ASP A 93 -6.91 21.79 13.17
CA ASP A 93 -6.63 22.41 11.85
C ASP A 93 -5.15 22.73 11.65
N ALA A 94 -4.44 23.14 12.69
CA ALA A 94 -3.03 23.51 12.59
C ALA A 94 -2.14 22.31 12.27
N LEU A 95 -2.37 21.19 12.93
CA LEU A 95 -1.63 19.97 12.67
C LEU A 95 -2.12 19.31 11.38
N ALA A 96 -3.40 19.41 11.04
CA ALA A 96 -3.95 18.94 9.76
C ALA A 96 -3.23 19.59 8.57
N ARG A 97 -3.13 20.91 8.56
CA ARG A 97 -2.36 21.65 7.54
C ARG A 97 -0.90 21.24 7.49
N SER A 98 -0.26 21.10 8.66
CA SER A 98 1.15 20.68 8.73
C SER A 98 1.36 19.27 8.17
N ALA A 99 0.44 18.34 8.42
CA ALA A 99 0.48 16.98 7.87
C ALA A 99 0.25 16.98 6.35
N PHE A 100 -0.73 17.76 5.87
CA PHE A 100 -0.97 17.93 4.44
C PHE A 100 0.26 18.49 3.71
N ASP A 101 0.84 19.59 4.19
CA ASP A 101 2.02 20.21 3.61
C ASP A 101 3.22 19.25 3.60
N ALA A 102 3.39 18.45 4.66
CA ALA A 102 4.43 17.44 4.74
C ALA A 102 4.19 16.32 3.71
N SER A 103 2.94 15.86 3.52
CA SER A 103 2.61 14.84 2.53
C SER A 103 2.92 15.32 1.10
N ILE A 104 2.54 16.55 0.76
CA ILE A 104 2.83 17.15 -0.57
C ILE A 104 4.33 17.29 -0.79
N ARG A 105 5.05 17.82 0.20
CA ARG A 105 6.51 17.97 0.14
C ARG A 105 7.20 16.63 -0.06
N SER A 106 6.77 15.60 0.69
CA SER A 106 7.31 14.26 0.59
C SER A 106 6.97 13.59 -0.76
N LYS A 107 5.74 13.76 -1.26
CA LYS A 107 5.33 13.28 -2.59
C LYS A 107 6.20 13.88 -3.70
N VAL A 108 6.47 15.19 -3.66
CA VAL A 108 7.36 15.85 -4.61
C VAL A 108 8.79 15.33 -4.51
N ALA A 109 9.29 15.11 -3.29
CA ALA A 109 10.62 14.56 -3.06
C ALA A 109 10.75 13.12 -3.58
N VAL A 110 9.71 12.27 -3.40
CA VAL A 110 9.65 10.92 -3.97
C VAL A 110 9.72 10.95 -5.49
N ILE A 111 8.93 11.80 -6.16
CA ILE A 111 8.97 11.94 -7.62
C ILE A 111 10.38 12.32 -8.09
N ARG A 112 11.01 13.25 -7.40
CA ARG A 112 12.33 13.75 -7.75
C ARG A 112 13.43 12.72 -7.53
N ALA A 113 13.35 11.93 -6.45
CA ALA A 113 14.36 10.94 -6.08
C ALA A 113 14.19 9.62 -6.85
N PHE A 114 12.96 9.11 -6.97
CA PHE A 114 12.69 7.77 -7.47
C PHE A 114 12.10 7.73 -8.89
N GLY A 115 11.60 8.85 -9.42
CA GLY A 115 10.96 8.87 -10.72
C GLY A 115 11.87 8.46 -11.89
N ALA A 116 13.13 8.90 -11.87
CA ALA A 116 14.09 8.55 -12.92
C ALA A 116 14.47 7.05 -12.94
N THR A 117 14.28 6.33 -11.85
CA THR A 117 14.54 4.89 -11.73
C THR A 117 13.28 4.03 -11.92
N GLY A 118 12.16 4.63 -12.32
CA GLY A 118 10.88 3.94 -12.44
C GLY A 118 10.33 3.49 -11.08
N PHE A 119 10.51 4.32 -10.05
CA PHE A 119 10.06 4.03 -8.68
C PHE A 119 10.58 2.68 -8.15
N ALA A 120 11.84 2.40 -8.44
CA ALA A 120 12.54 1.24 -7.92
C ALA A 120 12.73 1.30 -6.39
N ARG A 121 13.18 0.21 -5.78
CA ARG A 121 13.43 0.13 -4.34
C ARG A 121 14.33 1.24 -3.83
N TYR A 122 15.42 1.53 -4.55
CA TYR A 122 16.36 2.60 -4.23
C TYR A 122 16.35 3.67 -5.32
N ALA A 123 16.60 4.91 -4.92
CA ALA A 123 16.72 6.03 -5.84
C ALA A 123 17.88 5.89 -6.86
N VAL A 124 18.89 5.10 -6.53
CA VAL A 124 20.04 4.80 -7.41
C VAL A 124 20.32 3.29 -7.36
N GLY A 125 20.42 2.65 -8.52
CA GLY A 125 20.83 1.23 -8.62
C GLY A 125 19.80 0.23 -8.08
N GLY A 126 18.55 0.68 -7.85
CA GLY A 126 17.47 -0.19 -7.36
C GLY A 126 16.84 -1.05 -8.46
N HIS A 127 16.18 -2.12 -8.02
CA HIS A 127 15.31 -2.95 -8.86
C HIS A 127 13.84 -2.62 -8.58
N ALA A 128 12.94 -3.05 -9.47
CA ALA A 128 11.51 -2.95 -9.27
C ALA A 128 11.08 -3.56 -7.92
N ASP A 129 10.15 -2.91 -7.24
CA ASP A 129 9.75 -3.24 -5.88
C ASP A 129 8.23 -3.08 -5.72
N ALA A 130 7.62 -3.94 -4.91
CA ALA A 130 6.18 -3.89 -4.67
C ALA A 130 5.73 -2.59 -3.99
N ALA A 131 6.63 -1.84 -3.36
CA ALA A 131 6.33 -0.55 -2.77
C ALA A 131 5.84 0.51 -3.78
N SER A 132 6.07 0.34 -5.09
CA SER A 132 5.47 1.19 -6.12
C SER A 132 3.94 1.20 -6.04
N ALA A 133 3.32 0.10 -5.60
CA ALA A 133 1.89 0.00 -5.34
C ALA A 133 1.39 1.02 -4.31
N PHE A 134 2.21 1.36 -3.31
CA PHE A 134 1.84 2.31 -2.24
C PHE A 134 1.75 3.77 -2.68
N LEU A 135 2.09 4.05 -3.93
CA LEU A 135 1.97 5.37 -4.56
C LEU A 135 0.74 5.49 -5.50
N LEU A 136 -0.13 4.48 -5.48
CA LEU A 136 -1.37 4.38 -6.25
C LEU A 136 -2.60 4.41 -5.32
N PRO A 137 -3.81 4.66 -5.82
CA PRO A 137 -5.02 4.28 -5.12
C PRO A 137 -5.02 2.78 -4.75
N PRO A 138 -5.51 2.41 -3.56
CA PRO A 138 -6.19 3.23 -2.55
C PRO A 138 -5.26 3.89 -1.51
N PHE A 139 -3.95 3.74 -1.62
CA PHE A 139 -3.00 4.30 -0.66
C PHE A 139 -2.95 5.82 -0.74
N LEU A 140 -2.97 6.36 -1.94
CA LEU A 140 -3.11 7.79 -2.21
C LEU A 140 -4.46 8.08 -2.88
N THR A 141 -4.98 9.27 -2.72
CA THR A 141 -6.22 9.72 -3.39
C THR A 141 -6.06 9.85 -4.91
N SER A 142 -4.83 9.97 -5.38
CA SER A 142 -4.48 9.97 -6.80
C SER A 142 -3.08 9.40 -6.99
N ALA A 143 -2.90 8.66 -8.08
CA ALA A 143 -1.60 8.10 -8.46
C ALA A 143 -0.51 9.17 -8.55
N VAL A 144 0.70 8.82 -8.15
CA VAL A 144 1.89 9.62 -8.48
C VAL A 144 2.16 9.53 -9.97
N PRO A 145 2.42 10.66 -10.69
CA PRO A 145 2.71 10.62 -12.12
C PRO A 145 3.82 9.63 -12.50
N GLY A 146 3.54 8.75 -13.47
CA GLY A 146 4.47 7.72 -13.97
C GLY A 146 4.57 6.45 -13.14
N VAL A 147 3.95 6.41 -11.98
CA VAL A 147 4.02 5.22 -11.09
C VAL A 147 3.19 4.06 -11.62
N GLU A 148 2.05 4.32 -12.25
CA GLU A 148 1.18 3.24 -12.73
C GLU A 148 1.88 2.37 -13.78
N GLU A 149 2.56 2.98 -14.74
CA GLU A 149 3.36 2.28 -15.74
C GLU A 149 4.49 1.47 -15.10
N ALA A 150 5.22 2.07 -14.15
CA ALA A 150 6.29 1.41 -13.42
C ALA A 150 5.78 0.22 -12.59
N TRP A 151 4.63 0.36 -11.91
CA TRP A 151 3.99 -0.69 -11.16
C TRP A 151 3.54 -1.87 -12.07
N ARG A 152 2.91 -1.58 -13.22
CA ARG A 152 2.56 -2.62 -14.19
C ARG A 152 3.79 -3.36 -14.72
N ALA A 153 4.86 -2.63 -15.06
CA ALA A 153 6.10 -3.22 -15.51
C ALA A 153 6.78 -4.06 -14.43
N SER A 154 6.70 -3.66 -13.18
CA SER A 154 7.32 -4.38 -12.06
C SER A 154 6.77 -5.80 -11.89
N ALA A 155 5.48 -6.02 -12.15
CA ALA A 155 4.85 -7.33 -12.07
C ALA A 155 5.58 -8.37 -12.93
N THR A 156 6.02 -7.98 -14.14
CA THR A 156 6.71 -8.89 -15.06
C THR A 156 8.10 -9.33 -14.59
N THR A 157 8.77 -8.47 -13.81
CA THR A 157 10.12 -8.74 -13.29
C THR A 157 10.13 -9.42 -11.92
N MET A 158 9.00 -9.35 -11.20
CA MET A 158 8.87 -9.93 -9.88
C MET A 158 8.16 -11.30 -9.87
N VAL A 159 7.57 -11.74 -11.01
CA VAL A 159 6.89 -13.03 -11.10
C VAL A 159 7.85 -14.18 -10.82
N ARG A 160 7.35 -15.21 -10.12
CA ARG A 160 8.07 -16.44 -9.76
C ARG A 160 7.39 -17.68 -10.38
N PRO A 161 8.03 -18.87 -10.38
CA PRO A 161 7.51 -20.08 -11.03
C PRO A 161 6.08 -20.48 -10.67
N ALA A 162 5.62 -20.23 -9.44
CA ALA A 162 4.23 -20.46 -9.04
C ALA A 162 3.26 -19.33 -9.48
N ASN A 163 3.67 -18.46 -10.39
CA ASN A 163 2.92 -17.32 -10.94
C ASN A 163 2.54 -16.22 -9.91
N GLY A 164 3.00 -16.30 -8.68
CA GLY A 164 2.90 -15.21 -7.72
C GLY A 164 4.12 -14.29 -7.78
N LEU A 165 4.12 -13.22 -6.99
CA LEU A 165 5.13 -12.18 -7.00
C LEU A 165 6.13 -12.33 -5.85
N ALA A 166 7.38 -11.94 -6.08
CA ALA A 166 8.35 -11.65 -5.02
C ALA A 166 8.11 -10.26 -4.40
N PRO A 167 8.73 -9.94 -3.25
CA PRO A 167 8.68 -8.59 -2.66
C PRO A 167 9.26 -7.50 -3.57
N GLY A 168 10.22 -7.87 -4.40
CA GLY A 168 10.85 -7.04 -5.42
C GLY A 168 11.71 -7.87 -6.35
N ALA A 169 12.07 -7.32 -7.52
CA ALA A 169 12.92 -8.00 -8.50
C ALA A 169 14.33 -8.27 -7.96
N GLY A 170 14.79 -7.47 -7.00
CA GLY A 170 16.07 -7.66 -6.29
C GLY A 170 16.00 -8.57 -5.06
N TRP A 171 14.82 -9.13 -4.74
CA TRP A 171 14.71 -10.13 -3.68
C TRP A 171 15.45 -11.42 -4.08
N ARG A 172 15.63 -12.32 -3.10
CA ARG A 172 16.32 -13.62 -3.31
C ARG A 172 15.82 -14.34 -4.57
N ASP A 173 16.73 -14.90 -5.33
CA ASP A 173 16.41 -15.75 -6.49
C ASP A 173 16.22 -17.20 -6.02
N ASP A 174 15.20 -17.40 -5.18
CA ASP A 174 14.86 -18.69 -4.58
C ASP A 174 13.60 -19.34 -5.18
N GLY A 175 13.01 -18.72 -6.21
CA GLY A 175 11.80 -19.18 -6.86
C GLY A 175 10.53 -19.06 -6.03
N VAL A 176 10.58 -18.44 -4.84
CA VAL A 176 9.47 -18.33 -3.91
C VAL A 176 8.56 -17.16 -4.26
N SER A 177 7.27 -17.44 -4.40
CA SER A 177 6.21 -16.43 -4.50
C SER A 177 5.75 -16.02 -3.11
N TRP A 178 5.43 -14.73 -2.95
CA TRP A 178 4.93 -14.17 -1.70
C TRP A 178 3.49 -13.72 -1.86
N THR A 179 2.59 -14.30 -1.10
CA THR A 179 1.16 -14.01 -1.20
C THR A 179 0.79 -12.58 -0.76
N PRO A 180 1.48 -11.93 0.22
CA PRO A 180 1.21 -10.54 0.53
C PRO A 180 1.40 -9.61 -0.66
N GLN A 181 2.47 -9.78 -1.45
CA GLN A 181 2.69 -8.94 -2.64
C GLN A 181 1.73 -9.28 -3.77
N THR A 182 1.44 -10.57 -3.96
CA THR A 182 0.47 -11.00 -4.97
C THR A 182 -0.93 -10.47 -4.67
N SER A 183 -1.37 -10.52 -3.40
CA SER A 183 -2.67 -9.99 -2.97
C SER A 183 -2.73 -8.46 -2.98
N LEU A 184 -1.61 -7.79 -2.65
CA LEU A 184 -1.49 -6.33 -2.78
C LEU A 184 -1.71 -5.89 -4.24
N TYR A 185 -1.10 -6.60 -5.19
CA TYR A 185 -1.24 -6.29 -6.62
C TYR A 185 -2.67 -6.57 -7.12
N ALA A 186 -3.31 -7.64 -6.63
CA ALA A 186 -4.73 -7.89 -6.91
C ALA A 186 -5.62 -6.73 -6.44
N TRP A 187 -5.40 -6.26 -5.22
CA TRP A 187 -6.17 -5.16 -4.66
C TRP A 187 -5.95 -3.84 -5.41
N VAL A 188 -4.70 -3.45 -5.65
CA VAL A 188 -4.38 -2.23 -6.41
C VAL A 188 -4.94 -2.30 -7.82
N ALA A 189 -4.89 -3.45 -8.50
CA ALA A 189 -5.50 -3.64 -9.81
C ALA A 189 -7.03 -3.43 -9.76
N ALA A 190 -7.72 -4.02 -8.78
CA ALA A 190 -9.16 -3.87 -8.59
C ALA A 190 -9.57 -2.39 -8.37
N GLU A 191 -8.88 -1.69 -7.48
CA GLU A 191 -9.13 -0.29 -7.16
C GLU A 191 -8.89 0.66 -8.35
N ASN A 192 -7.97 0.29 -9.25
CA ASN A 192 -7.67 1.08 -10.44
C ASN A 192 -8.41 0.60 -11.70
N GLY A 193 -9.42 -0.27 -11.55
CA GLY A 193 -10.31 -0.70 -12.61
C GLY A 193 -9.74 -1.77 -13.55
N ASP A 194 -8.57 -2.34 -13.25
CA ASP A 194 -7.99 -3.45 -14.00
C ASP A 194 -8.50 -4.79 -13.45
N THR A 195 -9.81 -5.02 -13.67
CA THR A 195 -10.50 -6.20 -13.13
C THR A 195 -9.91 -7.51 -13.64
N ALA A 196 -9.48 -7.56 -14.90
CA ALA A 196 -8.88 -8.76 -15.47
C ALA A 196 -7.56 -9.13 -14.79
N GLN A 197 -6.72 -8.14 -14.49
CA GLN A 197 -5.47 -8.37 -13.78
C GLN A 197 -5.71 -8.73 -12.31
N ALA A 198 -6.69 -8.11 -11.66
CA ALA A 198 -7.11 -8.45 -10.30
C ALA A 198 -7.56 -9.92 -10.21
N ASP A 199 -8.46 -10.35 -11.10
CA ASP A 199 -8.94 -11.74 -11.18
C ASP A 199 -7.80 -12.74 -11.42
N SER A 200 -6.84 -12.38 -12.26
CA SER A 200 -5.66 -13.22 -12.51
C SER A 200 -4.87 -13.46 -11.23
N TRP A 201 -4.56 -12.42 -10.45
CA TRP A 201 -3.83 -12.56 -9.18
C TRP A 201 -4.64 -13.28 -8.11
N LEU A 202 -5.95 -13.04 -8.03
CA LEU A 202 -6.86 -13.75 -7.11
C LEU A 202 -6.91 -15.24 -7.44
N THR A 203 -6.92 -15.62 -8.74
CA THR A 203 -6.86 -17.02 -9.19
C THR A 203 -5.55 -17.69 -8.77
N VAL A 204 -4.41 -17.01 -8.88
CA VAL A 204 -3.12 -17.52 -8.39
C VAL A 204 -3.20 -17.78 -6.88
N LEU A 205 -3.71 -16.86 -6.10
CA LEU A 205 -3.85 -17.01 -4.64
C LEU A 205 -4.78 -18.18 -4.27
N ASP A 206 -5.90 -18.31 -4.98
CA ASP A 206 -6.87 -19.38 -4.73
C ASP A 206 -6.32 -20.78 -5.03
N SER A 207 -5.52 -20.90 -6.08
CA SER A 207 -4.92 -22.17 -6.49
C SER A 207 -3.82 -22.70 -5.56
N HIS A 208 -3.32 -21.87 -4.64
CA HIS A 208 -2.21 -22.22 -3.75
C HIS A 208 -2.58 -22.15 -2.25
N ARG A 209 -3.87 -22.35 -1.94
CA ARG A 209 -4.31 -22.45 -0.53
C ARG A 209 -3.72 -23.67 0.17
N THR A 210 -3.60 -23.58 1.49
CA THR A 210 -3.30 -24.74 2.31
C THR A 210 -4.45 -25.76 2.27
N ALA A 211 -4.21 -26.98 2.76
CA ALA A 211 -5.25 -28.02 2.87
C ALA A 211 -6.47 -27.58 3.72
N SER A 212 -6.30 -26.61 4.63
CA SER A 212 -7.39 -26.02 5.42
C SER A 212 -8.09 -24.84 4.72
N GLY A 213 -7.71 -24.49 3.48
CA GLY A 213 -8.27 -23.37 2.72
C GLY A 213 -7.68 -22.01 3.08
N SER A 214 -6.67 -21.94 3.93
CA SER A 214 -6.02 -20.70 4.33
C SER A 214 -5.03 -20.20 3.28
N LEU A 215 -4.80 -18.90 3.22
CA LEU A 215 -3.72 -18.30 2.43
C LEU A 215 -2.40 -18.41 3.20
N PRO A 216 -1.37 -19.08 2.64
CA PRO A 216 -0.04 -19.13 3.24
C PRO A 216 0.71 -17.82 3.00
N GLU A 217 1.78 -17.57 3.73
CA GLU A 217 2.68 -16.44 3.45
C GLU A 217 3.42 -16.62 2.13
N LYS A 218 3.83 -17.85 1.83
CA LYS A 218 4.70 -18.18 0.70
C LYS A 218 4.14 -19.35 -0.11
N VAL A 219 4.50 -19.36 -1.39
CA VAL A 219 4.31 -20.49 -2.28
C VAL A 219 5.66 -20.85 -2.89
N LEU A 220 6.07 -22.10 -2.76
CA LEU A 220 7.34 -22.59 -3.30
C LEU A 220 7.28 -22.71 -4.82
N ALA A 221 8.43 -22.92 -5.46
CA ALA A 221 8.52 -23.04 -6.92
C ALA A 221 7.70 -24.20 -7.50
N ASP A 222 7.42 -25.24 -6.72
CA ASP A 222 6.58 -26.39 -7.08
C ASP A 222 5.08 -26.15 -6.84
N GLY A 223 4.69 -24.96 -6.37
CA GLY A 223 3.31 -24.60 -6.03
C GLY A 223 2.88 -24.97 -4.61
N SER A 224 3.74 -25.56 -3.79
CA SER A 224 3.41 -25.94 -2.42
C SER A 224 3.27 -24.71 -1.52
N PRO A 225 2.22 -24.65 -0.66
CA PRO A 225 2.09 -23.62 0.36
C PRO A 225 3.17 -23.76 1.42
N ALA A 226 3.73 -22.64 1.90
CA ALA A 226 4.82 -22.63 2.86
C ALA A 226 4.73 -21.45 3.84
N ALA A 227 5.50 -21.54 4.92
CA ALA A 227 5.58 -20.58 6.01
C ALA A 227 4.25 -20.45 6.78
N VAL A 228 3.99 -19.28 7.39
CA VAL A 228 2.81 -19.09 8.25
C VAL A 228 1.51 -19.08 7.44
N ALA A 229 0.46 -19.72 7.96
CA ALA A 229 -0.90 -19.69 7.43
C ALA A 229 -1.92 -19.80 8.60
N PRO A 230 -3.01 -19.03 8.60
CA PRO A 230 -3.33 -17.97 7.65
C PRO A 230 -2.43 -16.73 7.82
N LEU A 231 -2.13 -16.03 6.72
CA LEU A 231 -1.47 -14.72 6.79
C LEU A 231 -2.51 -13.60 6.72
N ALA A 232 -2.60 -12.80 7.78
CA ALA A 232 -3.61 -11.73 7.90
C ALA A 232 -3.48 -10.67 6.79
N TRP A 233 -2.26 -10.27 6.43
CA TRP A 233 -2.03 -9.30 5.35
C TRP A 233 -2.63 -9.80 4.02
N SER A 234 -2.28 -11.01 3.60
CA SER A 234 -2.80 -11.58 2.34
C SER A 234 -4.32 -11.70 2.35
N ALA A 235 -4.90 -12.18 3.47
CA ALA A 235 -6.33 -12.29 3.62
C ALA A 235 -7.05 -10.94 3.55
N ALA A 236 -6.50 -9.92 4.21
CA ALA A 236 -7.06 -8.57 4.17
C ALA A 236 -7.02 -7.98 2.74
N CYS A 237 -5.89 -8.07 2.04
CA CYS A 237 -5.81 -7.56 0.66
C CYS A 237 -6.77 -8.31 -0.29
N VAL A 238 -6.97 -9.62 -0.12
CA VAL A 238 -7.95 -10.38 -0.92
C VAL A 238 -9.37 -9.89 -0.65
N LEU A 239 -9.75 -9.68 0.62
CA LEU A 239 -11.08 -9.17 0.95
C LEU A 239 -11.31 -7.76 0.38
N LEU A 240 -10.31 -6.90 0.45
CA LEU A 240 -10.37 -5.54 -0.10
C LEU A 240 -10.45 -5.56 -1.65
N ALA A 241 -9.69 -6.46 -2.30
CA ALA A 241 -9.78 -6.63 -3.75
C ALA A 241 -11.17 -7.08 -4.20
N LEU A 242 -11.76 -8.07 -3.51
CA LEU A 242 -13.12 -8.57 -3.80
C LEU A 242 -14.16 -7.46 -3.57
N HIS A 243 -14.03 -6.67 -2.50
CA HIS A 243 -14.92 -5.54 -2.23
C HIS A 243 -14.87 -4.48 -3.35
N ALA A 244 -13.66 -4.15 -3.83
CA ALA A 244 -13.47 -3.21 -4.93
C ALA A 244 -14.09 -3.72 -6.24
N LEU A 245 -13.95 -5.02 -6.55
CA LEU A 245 -14.57 -5.64 -7.73
C LEU A 245 -16.09 -5.64 -7.66
N ASP A 246 -16.68 -5.95 -6.50
CA ASP A 246 -18.13 -5.92 -6.28
C ASP A 246 -18.70 -4.50 -6.46
N GLY A 247 -17.99 -3.49 -5.96
CA GLY A 247 -18.35 -2.07 -6.13
C GLY A 247 -18.34 -1.63 -7.60
N ALA A 248 -17.34 -2.07 -8.36
CA ALA A 248 -17.23 -1.79 -9.79
C ALA A 248 -18.38 -2.45 -10.58
N ALA A 249 -18.73 -3.69 -10.26
CA ALA A 249 -19.84 -4.41 -10.90
C ALA A 249 -21.21 -3.74 -10.64
N ALA A 250 -21.42 -3.25 -9.40
CA ALA A 250 -22.65 -2.53 -9.03
C ALA A 250 -22.79 -1.19 -9.79
N GLY A 251 -21.68 -0.46 -9.97
CA GLY A 251 -21.64 0.82 -10.71
C GLY A 251 -21.97 0.68 -12.20
N THR A 252 -21.52 -0.40 -12.83
CA THR A 252 -21.82 -0.68 -14.26
C THR A 252 -23.25 -1.13 -14.50
N GLY A 253 -23.91 -1.76 -13.52
CA GLY A 253 -25.32 -2.18 -13.59
C GLY A 253 -26.34 -1.04 -13.51
N ALA A 254 -25.98 0.07 -12.87
CA ALA A 254 -26.87 1.24 -12.72
C ALA A 254 -26.96 2.12 -13.98
N GLY A 255 -25.94 2.10 -14.85
CA GLY A 255 -25.90 2.88 -16.10
C GLY A 255 -26.69 2.27 -17.27
N GLY A 256 -27.18 1.03 -17.17
CA GLY A 256 -27.80 0.28 -18.27
C GLY A 256 -29.34 0.33 -18.34
N ARG A 257 -30.01 1.13 -17.51
CA ARG A 257 -31.50 1.18 -17.48
C ARG A 257 -32.11 2.54 -17.81
N ALA A 258 -31.45 3.36 -18.63
CA ALA A 258 -32.05 4.56 -19.21
C ALA A 258 -31.88 4.50 -20.73
N GLY A 259 -32.77 3.77 -21.39
CA GLY A 259 -32.94 3.67 -22.84
C GLY A 259 -34.38 3.37 -23.17
#